data_8180a26b66f506e1295d5aa642a9bba5
#
_entry.id   8180a26b66f506e1295d5aa642a9bba5
#
_cell.length_a   1.000
_cell.length_b   1.000
_cell.length_c   1.000
_cell.angle_alpha   90.00
_cell.angle_beta   90.00
_cell.angle_gamma   90.00
#
_symmetry.space_group_name_H-M   'P 1'
#
loop_
_entity.id
_entity.type
_entity.pdbx_description
1 polymer ?
#
loop_
_entity_poly.entity_id
_entity_poly.type
_entity_poly.pdbx_seq_one_letter_code
_entity_poly.pdbx_strand_id
1 'polypeptide(L)'
;MTGAECLADMLKGYGVTHVFHVPAVLRKTMAVMESRTDIKRLHVHGEKAAAYMADGYARASGKPGICAAQVIGALNLAAGLRDAWLAHSPVIAMTGGREPRTKFRKVYQEVDDLPAFEPVTKFNATIDDVARFPDMVRQAFRVATSGTPGPVHLQFRGNEGQIDAEEAEMEPMCEPQFARVPPYRPAAEDASVMAALAHLQAAQRAVIVAGGGVRASGAAPELVALAEALQIPVATSLNGKDAIPGNHPLAVGVVGTYSRESANRVVNAADLVCFVGTETGGMTTHFWAVPKIGTPAIQIDIDPQAIGRNYPLLAGVNGDAKLALARMLAAADRASAGKRKAWVEEAQRICKEWSKKYAALLTADAAPIRPERICAELTRNVQDDAIVVVDTGHAGMWMGGMFDLTSPRQSYMRSAGHLGWAFPAGLGAKCACPDRPVITFTGDAGLWYHIAEIETAARWRINAVTVVNNNSGGNQSKRGFDRVYGGTQTEQAREMWTFSKVNFARIAEDMGALGIRVEKGSEIGPALAQALRASRPAIIDVVTDIDALAPLAVS
;
A
#
# COMPACT_ATOMS: atom_id res chain seq x y z
N MET A 1 17.67 -32.53 -12.48
CA MET A 1 17.74 -31.79 -11.22
C MET A 1 16.42 -31.92 -10.46
N THR A 2 16.42 -31.70 -9.15
CA THR A 2 15.18 -31.68 -8.36
C THR A 2 14.38 -30.42 -8.59
N GLY A 3 13.05 -30.48 -8.36
CA GLY A 3 12.20 -29.29 -8.36
C GLY A 3 12.67 -28.22 -7.36
N ALA A 4 13.19 -28.66 -6.22
CA ALA A 4 13.76 -27.77 -5.20
C ALA A 4 14.96 -26.96 -5.70
N GLU A 5 15.88 -27.61 -6.42
CA GLU A 5 17.03 -26.93 -7.03
C GLU A 5 16.58 -25.94 -8.10
N CYS A 6 15.67 -26.36 -8.98
CA CYS A 6 15.12 -25.51 -10.02
C CYS A 6 14.44 -24.26 -9.43
N LEU A 7 13.56 -24.41 -8.43
CA LEU A 7 12.85 -23.29 -7.80
C LEU A 7 13.82 -22.35 -7.08
N ALA A 8 14.80 -22.88 -6.33
CA ALA A 8 15.80 -22.07 -5.64
C ALA A 8 16.64 -21.23 -6.63
N ASP A 9 17.12 -21.86 -7.72
CA ASP A 9 17.92 -21.18 -8.74
C ASP A 9 17.11 -20.12 -9.49
N MET A 10 15.84 -20.38 -9.80
CA MET A 10 14.95 -19.41 -10.44
C MET A 10 14.65 -18.22 -9.53
N LEU A 11 14.30 -18.44 -8.26
CA LEU A 11 14.07 -17.35 -7.31
C LEU A 11 15.32 -16.47 -7.15
N LYS A 12 16.51 -17.08 -7.08
CA LYS A 12 17.80 -16.37 -7.09
C LYS A 12 17.99 -15.60 -8.40
N GLY A 13 17.72 -16.20 -9.55
CA GLY A 13 17.84 -15.58 -10.88
C GLY A 13 16.93 -14.37 -11.07
N TYR A 14 15.75 -14.36 -10.46
CA TYR A 14 14.86 -13.18 -10.39
C TYR A 14 15.25 -12.15 -9.31
N GLY A 15 16.34 -12.39 -8.57
CA GLY A 15 16.83 -11.47 -7.54
C GLY A 15 15.93 -11.39 -6.31
N VAL A 16 15.23 -12.48 -5.98
CA VAL A 16 14.49 -12.63 -4.73
C VAL A 16 15.48 -12.65 -3.56
N THR A 17 15.21 -11.86 -2.54
CA THR A 17 16.06 -11.78 -1.33
C THR A 17 15.40 -12.35 -0.09
N HIS A 18 14.07 -12.44 -0.08
CA HIS A 18 13.28 -12.91 1.07
C HIS A 18 12.11 -13.79 0.61
N VAL A 19 11.86 -14.85 1.38
CA VAL A 19 10.62 -15.63 1.34
C VAL A 19 9.98 -15.54 2.72
N PHE A 20 8.78 -15.01 2.82
CA PHE A 20 8.01 -14.90 4.06
C PHE A 20 7.09 -16.12 4.18
N HIS A 21 7.20 -16.89 5.27
CA HIS A 21 6.46 -18.15 5.33
C HIS A 21 6.12 -18.58 6.75
N VAL A 22 5.07 -19.39 6.87
CA VAL A 22 4.86 -20.27 8.03
C VAL A 22 5.47 -21.63 7.67
N PRO A 23 6.19 -22.30 8.57
CA PRO A 23 6.87 -23.57 8.28
C PRO A 23 5.96 -24.68 7.74
N ALA A 24 6.58 -25.77 7.26
CA ALA A 24 5.95 -26.92 6.63
C ALA A 24 5.44 -26.68 5.20
N VAL A 25 6.17 -25.89 4.43
CA VAL A 25 5.93 -25.71 2.99
C VAL A 25 7.25 -25.78 2.24
N LEU A 26 7.26 -26.50 1.10
CA LEU A 26 8.41 -26.63 0.19
C LEU A 26 9.73 -26.88 0.95
N ARG A 27 9.71 -27.86 1.88
CA ARG A 27 10.82 -28.09 2.83
C ARG A 27 12.13 -28.40 2.13
N LYS A 28 12.08 -29.12 1.02
CA LYS A 28 13.28 -29.45 0.23
C LYS A 28 13.85 -28.18 -0.39
N THR A 29 13.00 -27.35 -0.98
CA THR A 29 13.38 -26.03 -1.54
C THR A 29 13.98 -25.13 -0.47
N MET A 30 13.33 -25.03 0.71
CA MET A 30 13.86 -24.23 1.82
C MET A 30 15.23 -24.70 2.30
N ALA A 31 15.48 -26.03 2.30
CA ALA A 31 16.79 -26.56 2.63
C ALA A 31 17.85 -26.30 1.55
N VAL A 32 17.48 -26.48 0.28
CA VAL A 32 18.37 -26.25 -0.87
C VAL A 32 18.77 -24.78 -0.98
N MET A 33 17.86 -23.84 -0.69
CA MET A 33 18.16 -22.39 -0.66
C MET A 33 19.34 -22.05 0.25
N GLU A 34 19.55 -22.79 1.34
CA GLU A 34 20.64 -22.53 2.28
C GLU A 34 22.03 -22.67 1.65
N SER A 35 22.21 -23.65 0.80
CA SER A 35 23.50 -23.92 0.15
C SER A 35 23.68 -23.26 -1.22
N ARG A 36 22.57 -22.85 -1.87
CA ARG A 36 22.61 -22.36 -3.26
C ARG A 36 22.32 -20.86 -3.39
N THR A 37 21.78 -20.22 -2.34
CA THR A 37 21.29 -18.84 -2.42
C THR A 37 21.58 -18.06 -1.13
N ASP A 38 21.48 -16.73 -1.21
CA ASP A 38 21.47 -15.83 -0.05
C ASP A 38 20.04 -15.43 0.37
N ILE A 39 19.01 -16.14 -0.13
CA ILE A 39 17.61 -15.83 0.15
C ILE A 39 17.30 -16.11 1.63
N LYS A 40 16.82 -15.09 2.32
CA LYS A 40 16.35 -15.20 3.70
C LYS A 40 14.97 -15.86 3.74
N ARG A 41 14.88 -16.99 4.41
CA ARG A 41 13.65 -17.78 4.62
C ARG A 41 13.03 -17.33 5.94
N LEU A 42 12.25 -16.26 5.89
CA LEU A 42 11.78 -15.53 7.06
C LEU A 42 10.49 -16.18 7.60
N HIS A 43 10.62 -16.91 8.70
CA HIS A 43 9.51 -17.52 9.41
C HIS A 43 8.73 -16.47 10.22
N VAL A 44 7.41 -16.42 10.01
CA VAL A 44 6.45 -15.54 10.68
C VAL A 44 5.43 -16.35 11.49
N HIS A 45 4.62 -15.69 12.32
CA HIS A 45 3.64 -16.37 13.19
C HIS A 45 2.28 -16.61 12.53
N GLY A 46 2.00 -16.00 11.39
CA GLY A 46 0.75 -16.21 10.66
C GLY A 46 0.87 -16.03 9.16
N GLU A 47 0.15 -16.86 8.39
CA GLU A 47 0.21 -16.82 6.93
C GLU A 47 -0.27 -15.50 6.36
N LYS A 48 -1.28 -14.89 6.97
CA LYS A 48 -1.76 -13.56 6.59
C LYS A 48 -0.66 -12.51 6.78
N ALA A 49 0.12 -12.59 7.86
CA ALA A 49 1.28 -11.71 8.07
C ALA A 49 2.37 -11.95 7.01
N ALA A 50 2.61 -13.21 6.59
CA ALA A 50 3.53 -13.53 5.50
C ALA A 50 3.13 -12.83 4.19
N ALA A 51 1.84 -12.88 3.84
CA ALA A 51 1.32 -12.18 2.66
C ALA A 51 1.47 -10.65 2.76
N TYR A 52 1.21 -10.08 3.94
CA TYR A 52 1.37 -8.63 4.17
C TYR A 52 2.83 -8.19 4.15
N MET A 53 3.76 -9.00 4.68
CA MET A 53 5.20 -8.72 4.57
C MET A 53 5.66 -8.77 3.10
N ALA A 54 5.19 -9.76 2.34
CA ALA A 54 5.45 -9.85 0.90
C ALA A 54 4.89 -8.64 0.13
N ASP A 55 3.68 -8.18 0.47
CA ASP A 55 3.05 -7.00 -0.13
C ASP A 55 3.83 -5.72 0.22
N GLY A 56 4.18 -5.51 1.49
CA GLY A 56 5.00 -4.37 1.91
C GLY A 56 6.38 -4.36 1.24
N TYR A 57 7.01 -5.53 1.12
CA TYR A 57 8.26 -5.71 0.38
C TYR A 57 8.10 -5.31 -1.09
N ALA A 58 7.04 -5.79 -1.74
CA ALA A 58 6.80 -5.50 -3.15
C ALA A 58 6.55 -4.02 -3.41
N ARG A 59 5.70 -3.37 -2.60
CA ARG A 59 5.43 -1.94 -2.74
C ARG A 59 6.64 -1.06 -2.44
N ALA A 60 7.52 -1.47 -1.53
CA ALA A 60 8.72 -0.70 -1.20
C ALA A 60 9.82 -0.83 -2.24
N SER A 61 10.02 -2.04 -2.81
CA SER A 61 11.12 -2.35 -3.73
C SER A 61 10.76 -2.21 -5.21
N GLY A 62 9.47 -2.29 -5.56
CA GLY A 62 9.02 -2.46 -6.95
C GLY A 62 9.32 -3.86 -7.52
N LYS A 63 9.71 -4.82 -6.68
CA LYS A 63 9.98 -6.22 -7.06
C LYS A 63 8.89 -7.15 -6.54
N PRO A 64 8.64 -8.32 -7.15
CA PRO A 64 7.70 -9.28 -6.59
C PRO A 64 8.07 -9.71 -5.17
N GLY A 65 7.09 -9.66 -4.25
CA GLY A 65 7.21 -10.21 -2.91
C GLY A 65 6.80 -11.67 -2.89
N ILE A 66 7.54 -12.52 -2.17
CA ILE A 66 7.31 -13.98 -2.14
C ILE A 66 6.79 -14.38 -0.77
N CYS A 67 5.65 -15.09 -0.73
CA CYS A 67 5.14 -15.70 0.49
C CYS A 67 4.74 -17.16 0.27
N ALA A 68 4.79 -17.97 1.34
CA ALA A 68 4.49 -19.38 1.24
C ALA A 68 3.78 -19.93 2.48
N ALA A 69 2.90 -20.93 2.26
CA ALA A 69 2.17 -21.62 3.31
C ALA A 69 1.88 -23.09 2.94
N GLN A 70 1.74 -23.94 3.96
CA GLN A 70 1.19 -25.28 3.81
C GLN A 70 -0.27 -25.21 3.36
N VAL A 71 -0.83 -26.29 2.83
CA VAL A 71 -2.23 -26.38 2.40
C VAL A 71 -3.21 -25.87 3.47
N ILE A 72 -3.02 -26.26 4.74
CA ILE A 72 -3.95 -25.86 5.80
C ILE A 72 -3.91 -24.35 6.12
N GLY A 73 -2.79 -23.69 5.83
CA GLY A 73 -2.63 -22.23 5.98
C GLY A 73 -2.98 -21.44 4.72
N ALA A 74 -3.30 -22.11 3.61
CA ALA A 74 -3.52 -21.48 2.31
C ALA A 74 -4.67 -20.47 2.34
N LEU A 75 -5.78 -20.75 3.01
CA LEU A 75 -6.91 -19.82 3.13
C LEU A 75 -6.54 -18.57 3.94
N ASN A 76 -5.70 -18.69 4.98
CA ASN A 76 -5.16 -17.55 5.71
C ASN A 76 -4.26 -16.69 4.81
N LEU A 77 -3.45 -17.34 3.95
CA LEU A 77 -2.60 -16.66 2.98
C LEU A 77 -3.44 -15.91 1.92
N ALA A 78 -4.48 -16.57 1.37
CA ALA A 78 -5.41 -15.97 0.42
C ALA A 78 -6.10 -14.72 0.98
N ALA A 79 -6.54 -14.76 2.25
CA ALA A 79 -7.08 -13.60 2.94
C ALA A 79 -6.09 -12.42 2.98
N GLY A 80 -4.79 -12.70 3.12
CA GLY A 80 -3.73 -11.68 3.09
C GLY A 80 -3.49 -11.09 1.70
N LEU A 81 -3.69 -11.84 0.63
CA LEU A 81 -3.50 -11.37 -0.74
C LEU A 81 -4.54 -10.34 -1.19
N ARG A 82 -5.69 -10.26 -0.50
CA ARG A 82 -6.74 -9.30 -0.84
C ARG A 82 -6.25 -7.85 -0.82
N ASP A 83 -5.40 -7.46 0.12
CA ASP A 83 -4.85 -6.10 0.16
C ASP A 83 -3.90 -5.84 -1.01
N ALA A 84 -3.04 -6.82 -1.33
CA ALA A 84 -2.16 -6.77 -2.49
C ALA A 84 -2.95 -6.68 -3.81
N TRP A 85 -4.08 -7.40 -3.94
CA TRP A 85 -4.98 -7.33 -5.09
C TRP A 85 -5.55 -5.92 -5.27
N LEU A 86 -6.13 -5.36 -4.20
CA LEU A 86 -6.75 -4.03 -4.22
C LEU A 86 -5.75 -2.87 -4.41
N ALA A 87 -4.49 -3.11 -4.12
CA ALA A 87 -3.42 -2.12 -4.27
C ALA A 87 -2.54 -2.36 -5.51
N HIS A 88 -2.86 -3.33 -6.34
CA HIS A 88 -2.09 -3.70 -7.53
C HIS A 88 -0.63 -4.00 -7.22
N SER A 89 -0.39 -4.86 -6.23
CA SER A 89 0.94 -5.21 -5.75
C SER A 89 1.39 -6.58 -6.28
N PRO A 90 2.58 -6.72 -6.85
CA PRO A 90 3.07 -7.97 -7.40
C PRO A 90 3.53 -8.91 -6.27
N VAL A 91 2.65 -9.79 -5.82
CA VAL A 91 2.96 -10.83 -4.82
C VAL A 91 2.85 -12.20 -5.46
N ILE A 92 3.83 -13.06 -5.25
CA ILE A 92 3.80 -14.47 -5.66
C ILE A 92 3.60 -15.31 -4.41
N ALA A 93 2.40 -15.90 -4.29
CA ALA A 93 2.06 -16.82 -3.23
C ALA A 93 2.30 -18.27 -3.66
N MET A 94 2.95 -19.05 -2.81
CA MET A 94 3.24 -20.45 -3.03
C MET A 94 2.60 -21.29 -1.92
N THR A 95 1.79 -22.29 -2.28
CA THR A 95 1.19 -23.17 -1.28
C THR A 95 1.42 -24.64 -1.60
N GLY A 96 1.33 -25.50 -0.58
CA GLY A 96 1.05 -26.90 -0.80
C GLY A 96 -0.36 -27.09 -1.35
N GLY A 97 -0.62 -28.27 -1.93
CA GLY A 97 -1.90 -28.61 -2.52
C GLY A 97 -2.26 -30.08 -2.28
N ARG A 98 -3.29 -30.55 -2.98
CA ARG A 98 -3.72 -31.94 -2.88
C ARG A 98 -2.82 -32.86 -3.69
N GLU A 99 -2.67 -34.11 -3.23
CA GLU A 99 -2.06 -35.19 -3.99
C GLU A 99 -3.14 -35.88 -4.84
N PRO A 100 -3.06 -35.86 -6.19
CA PRO A 100 -4.08 -36.42 -7.06
C PRO A 100 -4.42 -37.89 -6.78
N ARG A 101 -3.42 -38.70 -6.40
CA ARG A 101 -3.60 -40.14 -6.12
C ARG A 101 -4.43 -40.45 -4.88
N THR A 102 -4.53 -39.46 -3.95
CA THR A 102 -5.29 -39.64 -2.71
C THR A 102 -6.52 -38.70 -2.64
N LYS A 103 -6.78 -37.93 -3.68
CA LYS A 103 -7.91 -37.01 -3.78
C LYS A 103 -9.22 -37.72 -3.46
N PHE A 104 -10.07 -37.09 -2.64
CA PHE A 104 -11.34 -37.61 -2.16
C PHE A 104 -11.24 -38.81 -1.20
N ARG A 105 -10.06 -39.13 -0.71
CA ARG A 105 -9.88 -40.23 0.26
C ARG A 105 -9.79 -39.74 1.71
N LYS A 106 -10.05 -38.46 1.95
CA LYS A 106 -10.03 -37.79 3.26
C LYS A 106 -8.68 -37.98 3.98
N VAL A 107 -7.60 -37.77 3.25
CA VAL A 107 -6.27 -37.73 3.87
C VAL A 107 -6.15 -36.52 4.80
N TYR A 108 -5.18 -36.57 5.72
CA TYR A 108 -4.93 -35.48 6.67
C TYR A 108 -4.78 -34.12 5.96
N GLN A 109 -5.50 -33.11 6.40
CA GLN A 109 -5.51 -31.75 5.86
C GLN A 109 -5.95 -31.61 4.39
N GLU A 110 -6.68 -32.57 3.84
CA GLU A 110 -7.19 -32.46 2.47
C GLU A 110 -8.29 -31.39 2.37
N VAL A 111 -7.98 -30.30 1.70
CA VAL A 111 -8.93 -29.19 1.39
C VAL A 111 -8.74 -28.79 -0.06
N ASP A 112 -9.84 -28.49 -0.75
CA ASP A 112 -9.83 -27.85 -2.08
C ASP A 112 -9.85 -26.33 -1.93
N ASP A 113 -8.72 -25.74 -1.69
CA ASP A 113 -8.54 -24.32 -1.42
C ASP A 113 -8.11 -23.50 -2.64
N LEU A 114 -7.76 -24.14 -3.77
CA LEU A 114 -7.38 -23.46 -5.00
C LEU A 114 -8.42 -22.40 -5.45
N PRO A 115 -9.75 -22.67 -5.43
CA PRO A 115 -10.75 -21.68 -5.84
C PRO A 115 -10.78 -20.42 -4.97
N ALA A 116 -10.31 -20.48 -3.71
CA ALA A 116 -10.27 -19.32 -2.84
C ALA A 116 -9.27 -18.23 -3.27
N PHE A 117 -8.33 -18.58 -4.13
CA PHE A 117 -7.36 -17.64 -4.69
C PHE A 117 -7.86 -16.93 -5.96
N GLU A 118 -8.89 -17.44 -6.63
CA GLU A 118 -9.41 -16.85 -7.88
C GLU A 118 -9.76 -15.36 -7.74
N PRO A 119 -10.52 -14.93 -6.71
CA PRO A 119 -10.95 -13.52 -6.62
C PRO A 119 -9.85 -12.56 -6.17
N VAL A 120 -8.68 -13.07 -5.77
CA VAL A 120 -7.58 -12.27 -5.21
C VAL A 120 -6.26 -12.42 -5.95
N THR A 121 -6.27 -13.03 -7.15
CA THR A 121 -5.07 -13.24 -7.97
C THR A 121 -5.34 -13.00 -9.45
N LYS A 122 -4.30 -12.58 -10.18
CA LYS A 122 -4.32 -12.49 -11.65
C LYS A 122 -4.11 -13.83 -12.34
N PHE A 123 -3.47 -14.75 -11.65
CA PHE A 123 -3.16 -16.10 -12.12
C PHE A 123 -3.14 -17.04 -10.93
N ASN A 124 -3.82 -18.17 -11.05
CA ASN A 124 -4.01 -19.17 -10.01
C ASN A 124 -3.90 -20.55 -10.65
N ALA A 125 -2.88 -21.33 -10.27
CA ALA A 125 -2.63 -22.61 -10.93
C ALA A 125 -2.00 -23.65 -10.00
N THR A 126 -2.33 -24.92 -10.24
CA THR A 126 -1.65 -26.06 -9.60
C THR A 126 -0.49 -26.55 -10.49
N ILE A 127 0.60 -26.93 -9.87
CA ILE A 127 1.76 -27.57 -10.49
C ILE A 127 1.77 -29.04 -10.07
N ASP A 128 1.34 -29.91 -10.98
CA ASP A 128 1.23 -31.35 -10.76
C ASP A 128 2.40 -32.15 -11.37
N ASP A 129 3.21 -31.53 -12.21
CA ASP A 129 4.37 -32.10 -12.88
C ASP A 129 5.61 -31.26 -12.58
N VAL A 130 6.65 -31.86 -12.03
CA VAL A 130 7.89 -31.19 -11.66
C VAL A 130 8.62 -30.59 -12.88
N ALA A 131 8.50 -31.21 -14.05
CA ALA A 131 9.08 -30.70 -15.30
C ALA A 131 8.52 -29.33 -15.72
N ARG A 132 7.36 -28.95 -15.17
CA ARG A 132 6.70 -27.67 -15.41
C ARG A 132 7.15 -26.52 -14.50
N PHE A 133 8.08 -26.75 -13.55
CA PHE A 133 8.58 -25.70 -12.66
C PHE A 133 9.13 -24.49 -13.42
N PRO A 134 10.00 -24.65 -14.44
CA PRO A 134 10.58 -23.50 -15.15
C PRO A 134 9.54 -22.59 -15.79
N ASP A 135 8.58 -23.14 -16.53
CA ASP A 135 7.59 -22.35 -17.25
C ASP A 135 6.52 -21.74 -16.31
N MET A 136 6.09 -22.47 -15.27
CA MET A 136 5.09 -21.98 -14.33
C MET A 136 5.64 -20.84 -13.43
N VAL A 137 6.90 -20.95 -12.99
CA VAL A 137 7.55 -19.88 -12.23
C VAL A 137 7.76 -18.65 -13.11
N ARG A 138 8.23 -18.81 -14.36
CA ARG A 138 8.31 -17.72 -15.33
C ARG A 138 6.96 -17.05 -15.56
N GLN A 139 5.89 -17.85 -15.71
CA GLN A 139 4.52 -17.34 -15.88
C GLN A 139 4.10 -16.52 -14.66
N ALA A 140 4.40 -16.97 -13.44
CA ALA A 140 4.08 -16.25 -12.22
C ALA A 140 4.74 -14.85 -12.17
N PHE A 141 6.05 -14.77 -12.42
CA PHE A 141 6.76 -13.48 -12.44
C PHE A 141 6.24 -12.55 -13.53
N ARG A 142 6.01 -13.07 -14.73
CA ARG A 142 5.50 -12.32 -15.86
C ARG A 142 4.12 -11.74 -15.60
N VAL A 143 3.18 -12.56 -15.11
CA VAL A 143 1.81 -12.11 -14.86
C VAL A 143 1.74 -11.15 -13.68
N ALA A 144 2.49 -11.40 -12.60
CA ALA A 144 2.49 -10.53 -11.43
C ALA A 144 2.93 -9.10 -11.75
N THR A 145 3.86 -8.93 -12.69
CA THR A 145 4.50 -7.62 -12.96
C THR A 145 3.93 -6.89 -14.19
N SER A 146 3.29 -7.59 -15.13
CA SER A 146 2.86 -7.02 -16.43
C SER A 146 1.52 -6.31 -16.35
N GLY A 147 1.35 -5.26 -17.17
CA GLY A 147 0.14 -4.44 -17.21
C GLY A 147 -0.11 -3.79 -15.85
N THR A 148 -1.36 -3.84 -15.35
CA THR A 148 -1.63 -3.56 -13.94
C THR A 148 -1.05 -4.69 -13.10
N PRO A 149 -0.06 -4.44 -12.21
CA PRO A 149 0.53 -5.47 -11.39
C PRO A 149 -0.49 -6.11 -10.44
N GLY A 150 -0.19 -7.30 -9.93
CA GLY A 150 -1.09 -7.93 -8.97
C GLY A 150 -0.58 -9.29 -8.50
N PRO A 151 -1.22 -9.87 -7.47
CA PRO A 151 -0.83 -11.15 -6.91
C PRO A 151 -1.09 -12.30 -7.88
N VAL A 152 -0.28 -13.36 -7.72
CA VAL A 152 -0.46 -14.65 -8.39
C VAL A 152 -0.27 -15.78 -7.37
N HIS A 153 -0.84 -16.94 -7.64
CA HIS A 153 -0.75 -18.10 -6.79
C HIS A 153 -0.29 -19.34 -7.56
N LEU A 154 0.69 -20.02 -7.01
CA LEU A 154 1.14 -21.34 -7.43
C LEU A 154 0.90 -22.35 -6.33
N GLN A 155 0.05 -23.35 -6.59
CA GLN A 155 -0.17 -24.47 -5.69
C GLN A 155 0.70 -25.67 -6.14
N PHE A 156 1.57 -26.12 -5.27
CA PHE A 156 2.46 -27.26 -5.53
C PHE A 156 1.82 -28.56 -5.01
N ARG A 157 1.82 -29.60 -5.82
CA ARG A 157 1.26 -30.90 -5.48
C ARG A 157 1.88 -31.45 -4.17
N GLY A 158 1.03 -32.04 -3.34
CA GLY A 158 1.34 -32.49 -1.98
C GLY A 158 1.03 -31.41 -0.93
N ASN A 159 0.55 -31.79 0.26
CA ASN A 159 0.08 -30.87 1.30
C ASN A 159 1.14 -29.83 1.75
N GLU A 160 2.41 -30.15 1.62
CA GLU A 160 3.55 -29.26 1.85
C GLU A 160 4.27 -28.88 0.54
N GLY A 161 3.75 -29.29 -0.64
CA GLY A 161 4.41 -29.10 -1.92
C GLY A 161 5.54 -30.10 -2.18
N GLN A 162 5.38 -31.37 -1.73
CA GLN A 162 6.42 -32.42 -1.82
C GLN A 162 6.87 -32.74 -3.23
N ILE A 163 6.17 -32.31 -4.26
CA ILE A 163 6.63 -32.40 -5.65
C ILE A 163 8.01 -31.75 -5.85
N ASP A 164 8.43 -30.84 -4.97
CA ASP A 164 9.75 -30.20 -5.02
C ASP A 164 10.91 -31.17 -4.84
N ALA A 165 10.64 -32.37 -4.28
CA ALA A 165 11.65 -33.43 -4.13
C ALA A 165 11.80 -34.34 -5.37
N GLU A 166 10.89 -34.25 -6.33
CA GLU A 166 10.95 -35.07 -7.56
C GLU A 166 12.00 -34.53 -8.54
N GLU A 167 12.48 -35.38 -9.39
CA GLU A 167 13.50 -35.07 -10.39
C GLU A 167 12.92 -35.08 -11.80
N ALA A 168 13.40 -34.16 -12.62
CA ALA A 168 13.15 -34.13 -14.06
C ALA A 168 14.34 -33.50 -14.80
N GLU A 169 14.34 -33.64 -16.11
CA GLU A 169 15.20 -32.85 -16.97
C GLU A 169 14.59 -31.44 -17.08
N MET A 170 15.25 -30.47 -16.46
CA MET A 170 14.77 -29.06 -16.41
C MET A 170 15.96 -28.12 -16.55
N GLU A 171 15.69 -26.96 -17.17
CA GLU A 171 16.64 -25.86 -17.25
C GLU A 171 16.01 -24.62 -16.59
N PRO A 172 16.56 -24.14 -15.45
CA PRO A 172 16.11 -22.89 -14.84
C PRO A 172 16.32 -21.72 -15.79
N MET A 173 15.23 -21.06 -16.18
CA MET A 173 15.26 -19.93 -17.09
C MET A 173 14.58 -18.71 -16.48
N CYS A 174 15.28 -17.59 -16.39
CA CYS A 174 14.76 -16.34 -15.86
C CYS A 174 14.73 -15.24 -16.92
N GLU A 175 13.72 -14.40 -16.83
CA GLU A 175 13.54 -13.22 -17.69
C GLU A 175 13.71 -11.96 -16.82
N PRO A 176 14.91 -11.34 -16.78
CA PRO A 176 15.25 -10.28 -15.81
C PRO A 176 14.31 -9.08 -15.82
N GLN A 177 13.66 -8.79 -16.96
CA GLN A 177 12.71 -7.68 -17.07
C GLN A 177 11.51 -7.86 -16.13
N PHE A 178 11.06 -9.11 -15.87
CA PHE A 178 9.95 -9.42 -14.98
C PHE A 178 10.33 -9.50 -13.49
N ALA A 179 11.60 -9.22 -13.17
CA ALA A 179 12.03 -9.12 -11.78
C ALA A 179 11.59 -7.81 -11.10
N ARG A 180 10.91 -6.91 -11.81
CA ARG A 180 10.46 -5.59 -11.30
C ARG A 180 9.26 -5.03 -12.06
N VAL A 181 8.58 -4.09 -11.43
CA VAL A 181 7.50 -3.28 -12.02
C VAL A 181 8.03 -1.91 -12.43
N PRO A 182 7.69 -1.40 -13.61
CA PRO A 182 7.07 -2.11 -14.73
C PRO A 182 8.14 -2.89 -15.53
N PRO A 183 7.80 -4.09 -16.09
CA PRO A 183 8.72 -4.83 -16.97
C PRO A 183 8.83 -4.18 -18.35
N TYR A 184 7.73 -3.60 -18.83
CA TYR A 184 7.61 -2.87 -20.07
C TYR A 184 6.81 -1.58 -19.87
N ARG A 185 7.08 -0.57 -20.72
CA ARG A 185 6.35 0.70 -20.73
C ARG A 185 5.67 0.86 -22.09
N PRO A 186 4.38 0.48 -22.23
CA PRO A 186 3.64 0.71 -23.47
C PRO A 186 3.47 2.22 -23.69
N ALA A 187 3.88 2.71 -24.86
CA ALA A 187 3.61 4.08 -25.25
C ALA A 187 2.14 4.21 -25.68
N ALA A 188 1.47 5.27 -25.22
CA ALA A 188 0.14 5.60 -25.71
C ALA A 188 0.21 6.17 -27.13
N GLU A 189 -0.90 6.10 -27.86
CA GLU A 189 -1.03 6.75 -29.17
C GLU A 189 -0.83 8.27 -29.05
N ASP A 190 0.04 8.83 -29.88
CA ASP A 190 0.39 10.26 -29.85
C ASP A 190 -0.84 11.17 -30.01
N ALA A 191 -1.78 10.78 -30.88
CA ALA A 191 -3.02 11.50 -31.08
C ALA A 191 -3.86 11.61 -29.79
N SER A 192 -3.97 10.53 -29.01
CA SER A 192 -4.68 10.51 -27.73
C SER A 192 -3.98 11.40 -26.68
N VAL A 193 -2.64 11.35 -26.62
CA VAL A 193 -1.83 12.19 -25.74
C VAL A 193 -2.00 13.66 -26.09
N MET A 194 -1.96 14.01 -27.38
CA MET A 194 -2.13 15.40 -27.84
C MET A 194 -3.55 15.92 -27.62
N ALA A 195 -4.57 15.10 -27.81
CA ALA A 195 -5.95 15.48 -27.51
C ALA A 195 -6.13 15.77 -26.01
N ALA A 196 -5.60 14.91 -25.14
CA ALA A 196 -5.62 15.14 -23.70
C ALA A 196 -4.89 16.43 -23.30
N LEU A 197 -3.71 16.70 -23.86
CA LEU A 197 -2.94 17.91 -23.63
C LEU A 197 -3.72 19.17 -24.10
N ALA A 198 -4.37 19.12 -25.25
CA ALA A 198 -5.16 20.23 -25.78
C ALA A 198 -6.31 20.60 -24.81
N HIS A 199 -7.02 19.63 -24.26
CA HIS A 199 -8.05 19.85 -23.26
C HIS A 199 -7.47 20.46 -21.97
N LEU A 200 -6.33 19.94 -21.47
CA LEU A 200 -5.65 20.49 -20.30
C LEU A 200 -5.24 21.95 -20.53
N GLN A 201 -4.71 22.27 -21.71
CA GLN A 201 -4.32 23.64 -22.05
C GLN A 201 -5.51 24.57 -22.24
N ALA A 202 -6.66 24.05 -22.68
CA ALA A 202 -7.88 24.84 -22.87
C ALA A 202 -8.56 25.21 -21.55
N ALA A 203 -8.57 24.31 -20.57
CA ALA A 203 -9.25 24.49 -19.28
C ALA A 203 -8.70 25.66 -18.47
N GLN A 204 -9.57 26.35 -17.74
CA GLN A 204 -9.20 27.48 -16.85
C GLN A 204 -8.99 27.02 -15.41
N ARG A 205 -9.73 26.00 -14.96
CA ARG A 205 -9.70 25.46 -13.61
C ARG A 205 -9.40 23.95 -13.62
N ALA A 206 -8.39 23.55 -14.41
CA ALA A 206 -7.96 22.18 -14.43
C ALA A 206 -7.38 21.72 -13.07
N VAL A 207 -7.57 20.44 -12.74
CA VAL A 207 -6.90 19.77 -11.63
C VAL A 207 -6.41 18.39 -12.07
N ILE A 208 -5.23 17.97 -11.59
CA ILE A 208 -4.74 16.60 -11.75
C ILE A 208 -5.07 15.80 -10.50
N VAL A 209 -5.58 14.58 -10.65
CA VAL A 209 -5.75 13.59 -9.57
C VAL A 209 -4.78 12.44 -9.82
N ALA A 210 -3.69 12.42 -9.04
CA ALA A 210 -2.64 11.42 -9.15
C ALA A 210 -2.96 10.17 -8.32
N GLY A 211 -2.97 9.01 -8.97
CA GLY A 211 -3.21 7.72 -8.33
C GLY A 211 -1.93 6.90 -8.10
N GLY A 212 -2.11 5.66 -7.61
CA GLY A 212 -1.02 4.71 -7.36
C GLY A 212 -0.23 4.32 -8.61
N GLY A 213 -0.83 4.41 -9.81
CA GLY A 213 -0.15 4.16 -11.09
C GLY A 213 0.97 5.15 -11.38
N VAL A 214 0.89 6.38 -10.87
CA VAL A 214 2.00 7.36 -10.96
C VAL A 214 3.24 6.83 -10.25
N ARG A 215 3.06 6.25 -9.06
CA ARG A 215 4.14 5.63 -8.31
C ARG A 215 4.65 4.37 -8.99
N ALA A 216 3.77 3.45 -9.40
CA ALA A 216 4.14 2.21 -10.07
C ALA A 216 4.94 2.46 -11.37
N SER A 217 4.59 3.50 -12.10
CA SER A 217 5.32 3.95 -13.29
C SER A 217 6.58 4.76 -12.97
N GLY A 218 6.77 5.24 -11.73
CA GLY A 218 7.84 6.19 -11.38
C GLY A 218 7.71 7.52 -12.11
N ALA A 219 6.47 8.00 -12.30
CA ALA A 219 6.11 9.16 -13.10
C ALA A 219 5.97 10.47 -12.29
N ALA A 220 6.28 10.44 -10.99
CA ALA A 220 6.13 11.62 -10.13
C ALA A 220 6.93 12.85 -10.62
N PRO A 221 8.18 12.72 -11.09
CA PRO A 221 8.91 13.88 -11.63
C PRO A 221 8.24 14.50 -12.85
N GLU A 222 7.77 13.68 -13.78
CA GLU A 222 7.09 14.14 -15.01
C GLU A 222 5.73 14.77 -14.69
N LEU A 223 5.00 14.23 -13.69
CA LEU A 223 3.73 14.78 -13.22
C LEU A 223 3.94 16.17 -12.60
N VAL A 224 4.91 16.33 -11.71
CA VAL A 224 5.22 17.61 -11.07
C VAL A 224 5.67 18.62 -12.12
N ALA A 225 6.57 18.24 -13.02
CA ALA A 225 7.06 19.13 -14.07
C ALA A 225 5.93 19.59 -15.03
N LEU A 226 4.99 18.71 -15.38
CA LEU A 226 3.81 19.07 -16.20
C LEU A 226 2.87 20.01 -15.43
N ALA A 227 2.61 19.72 -14.15
CA ALA A 227 1.78 20.56 -13.30
C ALA A 227 2.37 21.97 -13.15
N GLU A 228 3.68 22.08 -12.96
CA GLU A 228 4.39 23.37 -12.91
C GLU A 228 4.38 24.11 -14.26
N ALA A 229 4.65 23.40 -15.37
CA ALA A 229 4.66 23.98 -16.71
C ALA A 229 3.30 24.58 -17.09
N LEU A 230 2.21 23.93 -16.68
CA LEU A 230 0.83 24.34 -17.00
C LEU A 230 0.15 25.07 -15.84
N GLN A 231 0.78 25.22 -14.67
CA GLN A 231 0.21 25.80 -13.45
C GLN A 231 -1.14 25.14 -13.08
N ILE A 232 -1.12 23.82 -12.90
CA ILE A 232 -2.31 23.01 -12.57
C ILE A 232 -2.18 22.46 -11.14
N PRO A 233 -3.14 22.71 -10.24
CA PRO A 233 -3.16 22.09 -8.92
C PRO A 233 -3.22 20.56 -8.98
N VAL A 234 -2.58 19.88 -8.03
CA VAL A 234 -2.50 18.42 -7.95
C VAL A 234 -3.13 17.93 -6.65
N ALA A 235 -4.20 17.16 -6.78
CA ALA A 235 -4.74 16.31 -5.73
C ALA A 235 -4.19 14.89 -5.90
N THR A 236 -4.16 14.10 -4.82
CA THR A 236 -3.71 12.71 -4.88
C THR A 236 -4.78 11.76 -4.34
N SER A 237 -4.84 10.55 -4.85
CA SER A 237 -5.48 9.46 -4.11
C SER A 237 -4.62 9.09 -2.89
N LEU A 238 -5.14 8.30 -1.95
CA LEU A 238 -4.33 7.79 -0.85
C LEU A 238 -3.13 6.95 -1.33
N ASN A 239 -3.31 6.15 -2.38
CA ASN A 239 -2.25 5.33 -2.95
C ASN A 239 -1.23 6.14 -3.80
N GLY A 240 -1.58 7.35 -4.17
CA GLY A 240 -0.71 8.27 -4.90
C GLY A 240 -0.21 9.46 -4.07
N LYS A 241 -0.33 9.38 -2.72
CA LYS A 241 0.01 10.51 -1.82
C LYS A 241 1.45 10.99 -1.97
N ASP A 242 2.36 10.13 -2.39
CA ASP A 242 3.77 10.43 -2.65
C ASP A 242 4.07 10.91 -4.09
N ALA A 243 3.05 11.14 -4.92
CA ALA A 243 3.22 11.67 -6.27
C ALA A 243 3.68 13.14 -6.31
N ILE A 244 3.41 13.89 -5.25
CA ILE A 244 3.83 15.28 -5.07
C ILE A 244 4.03 15.56 -3.57
N PRO A 245 5.10 16.25 -3.14
CA PRO A 245 5.27 16.65 -1.75
C PRO A 245 4.13 17.55 -1.28
N GLY A 246 3.64 17.34 -0.05
CA GLY A 246 2.51 18.08 0.50
C GLY A 246 2.78 19.58 0.74
N ASN A 247 4.05 19.96 0.82
CA ASN A 247 4.50 21.37 0.92
C ASN A 247 4.72 22.03 -0.46
N HIS A 248 4.48 21.34 -1.57
CA HIS A 248 4.58 21.91 -2.91
C HIS A 248 3.46 22.92 -3.15
N PRO A 249 3.71 24.10 -3.79
CA PRO A 249 2.71 25.14 -4.00
C PRO A 249 1.44 24.70 -4.75
N LEU A 250 1.55 23.69 -5.61
CA LEU A 250 0.43 23.14 -6.37
C LEU A 250 -0.24 21.94 -5.68
N ALA A 251 0.28 21.42 -4.58
CA ALA A 251 -0.32 20.31 -3.85
C ALA A 251 -1.55 20.77 -3.07
N VAL A 252 -2.70 20.09 -3.26
CA VAL A 252 -3.94 20.44 -2.55
C VAL A 252 -4.39 19.36 -1.55
N GLY A 253 -3.63 18.24 -1.48
CA GLY A 253 -3.85 17.14 -0.54
C GLY A 253 -4.54 15.93 -1.15
N VAL A 254 -4.96 15.00 -0.29
CA VAL A 254 -5.63 13.76 -0.69
C VAL A 254 -7.11 13.99 -0.93
N VAL A 255 -7.63 13.53 -2.08
CA VAL A 255 -9.04 13.62 -2.48
C VAL A 255 -9.80 12.33 -2.12
N GLY A 256 -11.11 12.43 -1.96
CA GLY A 256 -12.04 11.31 -1.78
C GLY A 256 -12.58 11.15 -0.36
N THR A 257 -12.69 9.91 0.13
CA THR A 257 -13.31 9.59 1.43
C THR A 257 -12.34 9.77 2.61
N TYR A 258 -11.14 9.17 2.55
CA TYR A 258 -10.08 9.37 3.55
C TYR A 258 -9.16 10.49 3.08
N SER A 259 -9.58 11.71 3.24
CA SER A 259 -9.09 12.83 2.44
C SER A 259 -8.89 14.10 3.26
N ARG A 260 -8.42 15.12 2.56
CA ARG A 260 -8.32 16.50 3.05
C ARG A 260 -9.43 17.33 2.41
N GLU A 261 -10.17 18.06 3.21
CA GLU A 261 -11.28 18.91 2.75
C GLU A 261 -10.85 19.88 1.64
N SER A 262 -9.63 20.43 1.72
CA SER A 262 -9.09 21.33 0.68
C SER A 262 -9.05 20.65 -0.69
N ALA A 263 -8.59 19.39 -0.77
CA ALA A 263 -8.53 18.66 -2.04
C ALA A 263 -9.92 18.41 -2.62
N ASN A 264 -10.90 18.00 -1.79
CA ASN A 264 -12.27 17.79 -2.25
C ASN A 264 -12.91 19.08 -2.76
N ARG A 265 -12.68 20.20 -2.08
CA ARG A 265 -13.18 21.52 -2.51
C ARG A 265 -12.56 21.94 -3.84
N VAL A 266 -11.25 21.79 -4.02
CA VAL A 266 -10.56 22.15 -5.27
C VAL A 266 -11.03 21.25 -6.42
N VAL A 267 -11.11 19.95 -6.22
CA VAL A 267 -11.56 19.01 -7.27
C VAL A 267 -13.02 19.27 -7.67
N ASN A 268 -13.89 19.58 -6.72
CA ASN A 268 -15.29 19.91 -7.03
C ASN A 268 -15.48 21.27 -7.74
N ALA A 269 -14.54 22.20 -7.57
CA ALA A 269 -14.60 23.52 -8.22
C ALA A 269 -13.91 23.52 -9.60
N ALA A 270 -13.27 22.42 -10.00
CA ALA A 270 -12.57 22.29 -11.28
C ALA A 270 -13.56 22.24 -12.47
N ASP A 271 -13.14 22.82 -13.61
CA ASP A 271 -13.83 22.69 -14.90
C ASP A 271 -13.34 21.51 -15.73
N LEU A 272 -12.20 20.90 -15.33
CA LEU A 272 -11.62 19.70 -15.92
C LEU A 272 -10.82 18.94 -14.88
N VAL A 273 -11.03 17.62 -14.79
CA VAL A 273 -10.23 16.73 -13.94
C VAL A 273 -9.43 15.75 -14.79
N CYS A 274 -8.11 15.73 -14.59
CA CYS A 274 -7.22 14.76 -15.24
C CYS A 274 -6.83 13.69 -14.24
N PHE A 275 -7.36 12.48 -14.40
CA PHE A 275 -7.02 11.31 -13.60
C PHE A 275 -5.78 10.62 -14.19
N VAL A 276 -4.75 10.39 -13.37
CA VAL A 276 -3.50 9.74 -13.81
C VAL A 276 -3.23 8.53 -12.94
N GLY A 277 -3.27 7.32 -13.54
CA GLY A 277 -2.99 6.06 -12.85
C GLY A 277 -3.92 5.78 -11.68
N THR A 278 -5.22 5.97 -11.87
CA THR A 278 -6.26 5.69 -10.87
C THR A 278 -7.53 5.17 -11.53
N GLU A 279 -8.09 4.10 -10.98
CA GLU A 279 -9.35 3.50 -11.45
C GLU A 279 -10.60 4.35 -11.17
N THR A 280 -10.45 5.55 -10.62
CA THR A 280 -11.55 6.45 -10.26
C THR A 280 -12.61 5.81 -9.34
N GLY A 281 -12.15 4.89 -8.47
CA GLY A 281 -13.03 4.14 -7.56
C GLY A 281 -13.62 4.98 -6.43
N GLY A 282 -14.61 4.42 -5.73
CA GLY A 282 -15.40 5.11 -4.71
C GLY A 282 -14.59 5.76 -3.58
N MET A 283 -13.44 5.19 -3.18
CA MET A 283 -12.58 5.80 -2.15
C MET A 283 -11.90 7.08 -2.63
N THR A 284 -11.46 7.12 -3.89
CA THR A 284 -10.80 8.30 -4.49
C THR A 284 -11.79 9.39 -4.86
N THR A 285 -13.03 9.02 -5.17
CA THR A 285 -14.06 9.94 -5.68
C THR A 285 -15.18 10.21 -4.68
N HIS A 286 -15.05 9.74 -3.45
CA HIS A 286 -16.13 9.75 -2.46
C HIS A 286 -17.45 9.26 -3.07
N PHE A 287 -17.43 8.03 -3.59
CA PHE A 287 -18.58 7.41 -4.27
C PHE A 287 -19.15 8.28 -5.41
N TRP A 288 -18.23 8.83 -6.20
CA TRP A 288 -18.49 9.66 -7.39
C TRP A 288 -19.18 11.01 -7.09
N ALA A 289 -19.05 11.48 -5.86
CA ALA A 289 -19.47 12.82 -5.47
C ALA A 289 -18.35 13.88 -5.66
N VAL A 290 -17.07 13.45 -5.81
CA VAL A 290 -15.90 14.32 -5.92
C VAL A 290 -14.93 13.80 -7.00
N PRO A 291 -14.95 14.39 -8.20
CA PRO A 291 -15.94 15.32 -8.75
C PRO A 291 -17.29 14.64 -8.99
N LYS A 292 -18.32 15.42 -9.18
CA LYS A 292 -19.64 14.90 -9.57
C LYS A 292 -19.57 14.25 -10.96
N ILE A 293 -20.36 13.19 -11.18
CA ILE A 293 -20.55 12.62 -12.51
C ILE A 293 -21.02 13.73 -13.48
N GLY A 294 -20.41 13.77 -14.66
CA GLY A 294 -20.64 14.82 -15.65
C GLY A 294 -19.62 15.95 -15.64
N THR A 295 -18.74 16.03 -14.62
CA THR A 295 -17.57 16.90 -14.70
C THR A 295 -16.67 16.44 -15.85
N PRO A 296 -16.23 17.33 -16.76
CA PRO A 296 -15.32 17.00 -17.83
C PRO A 296 -14.05 16.31 -17.29
N ALA A 297 -13.69 15.18 -17.88
CA ALA A 297 -12.58 14.37 -17.38
C ALA A 297 -11.66 13.88 -18.50
N ILE A 298 -10.40 13.69 -18.13
CA ILE A 298 -9.36 12.97 -18.89
C ILE A 298 -8.86 11.84 -18.01
N GLN A 299 -8.52 10.71 -18.60
CA GLN A 299 -7.91 9.62 -17.84
C GLN A 299 -6.72 9.04 -18.58
N ILE A 300 -5.60 8.88 -17.85
CA ILE A 300 -4.37 8.23 -18.30
C ILE A 300 -4.20 6.98 -17.47
N ASP A 301 -4.25 5.81 -18.09
CA ASP A 301 -4.09 4.54 -17.40
C ASP A 301 -3.45 3.47 -18.29
N ILE A 302 -2.75 2.51 -17.68
CA ILE A 302 -2.17 1.37 -18.38
C ILE A 302 -3.24 0.31 -18.68
N ASP A 303 -4.30 0.26 -17.86
CA ASP A 303 -5.41 -0.68 -18.04
C ASP A 303 -6.50 -0.05 -18.92
N PRO A 304 -6.71 -0.59 -20.14
CA PRO A 304 -7.77 -0.09 -21.02
C PRO A 304 -9.18 -0.26 -20.44
N GLN A 305 -9.37 -1.20 -19.50
CA GLN A 305 -10.69 -1.41 -18.87
C GLN A 305 -10.97 -0.40 -17.75
N ALA A 306 -9.93 0.27 -17.22
CA ALA A 306 -10.10 1.33 -16.22
C ALA A 306 -10.52 2.66 -16.88
N ILE A 307 -10.12 2.89 -18.14
CA ILE A 307 -10.37 4.14 -18.86
C ILE A 307 -11.86 4.30 -19.16
N GLY A 308 -12.45 5.39 -18.66
CA GLY A 308 -13.86 5.70 -18.84
C GLY A 308 -14.84 4.86 -18.01
N ARG A 309 -14.36 3.99 -17.12
CA ARG A 309 -15.21 3.10 -16.31
C ARG A 309 -16.26 3.86 -15.49
N ASN A 310 -15.89 4.97 -14.88
CA ASN A 310 -16.75 5.69 -13.94
C ASN A 310 -17.12 7.12 -14.39
N TYR A 311 -16.35 7.71 -15.32
CA TYR A 311 -16.60 9.07 -15.82
C TYR A 311 -16.60 9.07 -17.34
N PRO A 312 -17.57 9.78 -17.99
CA PRO A 312 -17.45 10.07 -19.41
C PRO A 312 -16.22 10.96 -19.66
N LEU A 313 -15.41 10.60 -20.63
CA LEU A 313 -14.13 11.25 -20.87
C LEU A 313 -14.15 12.14 -22.12
N LEU A 314 -13.45 13.28 -22.05
CA LEU A 314 -13.08 14.08 -23.22
C LEU A 314 -11.90 13.44 -23.97
N ALA A 315 -10.99 12.79 -23.25
CA ALA A 315 -9.88 12.02 -23.82
C ALA A 315 -9.45 10.89 -22.87
N GLY A 316 -9.22 9.71 -23.43
CA GLY A 316 -8.61 8.55 -22.77
C GLY A 316 -7.23 8.27 -23.33
N VAL A 317 -6.23 8.10 -22.48
CA VAL A 317 -4.84 7.82 -22.86
C VAL A 317 -4.43 6.47 -22.29
N ASN A 318 -4.38 5.44 -23.15
CA ASN A 318 -3.98 4.10 -22.75
C ASN A 318 -2.47 3.91 -22.91
N GLY A 319 -1.75 3.85 -21.82
CA GLY A 319 -0.30 3.66 -21.82
C GLY A 319 0.35 3.94 -20.46
N ASP A 320 1.68 3.80 -20.42
CA ASP A 320 2.50 4.08 -19.24
C ASP A 320 2.44 5.58 -18.89
N ALA A 321 2.11 5.90 -17.63
CA ALA A 321 1.92 7.27 -17.17
C ALA A 321 3.18 8.13 -17.34
N LYS A 322 4.38 7.57 -17.13
CA LYS A 322 5.65 8.31 -17.27
C LYS A 322 5.86 8.74 -18.72
N LEU A 323 5.65 7.83 -19.68
CA LEU A 323 5.81 8.14 -21.10
C LEU A 323 4.76 9.14 -21.58
N ALA A 324 3.51 8.98 -21.16
CA ALA A 324 2.43 9.90 -21.54
C ALA A 324 2.67 11.32 -20.99
N LEU A 325 3.01 11.44 -19.69
CA LEU A 325 3.30 12.73 -19.07
C LEU A 325 4.56 13.40 -19.64
N ALA A 326 5.63 12.64 -19.91
CA ALA A 326 6.82 13.15 -20.55
C ALA A 326 6.52 13.68 -21.95
N ARG A 327 5.69 12.98 -22.72
CA ARG A 327 5.27 13.41 -24.07
C ARG A 327 4.40 14.67 -24.02
N MET A 328 3.47 14.75 -23.06
CA MET A 328 2.68 15.97 -22.81
C MET A 328 3.58 17.15 -22.44
N LEU A 329 4.53 16.93 -21.52
CA LEU A 329 5.46 17.98 -21.07
C LEU A 329 6.32 18.53 -22.22
N ALA A 330 6.80 17.64 -23.11
CA ALA A 330 7.60 18.03 -24.27
C ALA A 330 6.82 18.88 -25.28
N ALA A 331 5.49 18.72 -25.38
CA ALA A 331 4.62 19.45 -26.27
C ALA A 331 3.84 20.59 -25.59
N ALA A 332 4.03 20.80 -24.28
CA ALA A 332 3.25 21.76 -23.51
C ALA A 332 3.52 23.20 -23.94
N ASP A 333 2.45 23.95 -24.27
CA ASP A 333 2.51 25.40 -24.42
C ASP A 333 2.47 26.07 -23.04
N ARG A 334 3.62 26.50 -22.57
CA ARG A 334 3.77 27.18 -21.27
C ARG A 334 3.07 28.53 -21.20
N ALA A 335 2.81 29.19 -22.33
CA ALA A 335 2.05 30.46 -22.36
C ALA A 335 0.61 30.24 -21.87
N SER A 336 0.05 29.03 -22.03
CA SER A 336 -1.26 28.66 -21.53
C SER A 336 -1.38 28.70 -20.00
N ALA A 337 -0.28 28.70 -19.25
CA ALA A 337 -0.25 28.76 -17.78
C ALA A 337 -0.83 30.06 -17.21
N GLY A 338 -0.59 31.19 -17.89
CA GLY A 338 -0.96 32.54 -17.40
C GLY A 338 -2.44 32.69 -17.06
N LYS A 339 -3.34 32.01 -17.80
CA LYS A 339 -4.79 32.06 -17.56
C LYS A 339 -5.26 31.37 -16.28
N ARG A 340 -4.40 30.53 -15.63
CA ARG A 340 -4.72 29.79 -14.41
C ARG A 340 -4.22 30.44 -13.13
N LYS A 341 -3.61 31.63 -13.21
CA LYS A 341 -3.08 32.32 -12.03
C LYS A 341 -4.14 32.49 -10.95
N ALA A 342 -5.32 33.00 -11.29
CA ALA A 342 -6.42 33.18 -10.34
C ALA A 342 -6.91 31.83 -9.75
N TRP A 343 -6.89 30.75 -10.55
CA TRP A 343 -7.26 29.42 -10.09
C TRP A 343 -6.24 28.84 -9.09
N VAL A 344 -4.94 28.98 -9.35
CA VAL A 344 -3.89 28.57 -8.41
C VAL A 344 -3.98 29.35 -7.11
N GLU A 345 -4.19 30.67 -7.17
CA GLU A 345 -4.40 31.52 -5.99
C GLU A 345 -5.61 31.06 -5.18
N GLU A 346 -6.72 30.71 -5.84
CA GLU A 346 -7.93 30.19 -5.20
C GLU A 346 -7.66 28.82 -4.54
N ALA A 347 -7.01 27.89 -5.22
CA ALA A 347 -6.63 26.59 -4.65
C ALA A 347 -5.73 26.74 -3.41
N GLN A 348 -4.75 27.65 -3.47
CA GLN A 348 -3.86 27.97 -2.33
C GLN A 348 -4.64 28.61 -1.17
N ARG A 349 -5.62 29.49 -1.47
CA ARG A 349 -6.50 30.08 -0.45
C ARG A 349 -7.29 28.99 0.27
N ILE A 350 -7.88 28.05 -0.47
CA ILE A 350 -8.62 26.90 0.10
C ILE A 350 -7.71 26.06 1.01
N CYS A 351 -6.46 25.80 0.59
CA CYS A 351 -5.49 25.07 1.40
C CYS A 351 -5.12 25.82 2.69
N LYS A 352 -4.93 27.15 2.61
CA LYS A 352 -4.65 28.00 3.78
C LYS A 352 -5.83 28.04 4.76
N GLU A 353 -7.07 28.10 4.28
CA GLU A 353 -8.27 28.02 5.12
C GLU A 353 -8.33 26.70 5.89
N TRP A 354 -8.07 25.57 5.22
CA TRP A 354 -7.99 24.28 5.86
C TRP A 354 -6.89 24.25 6.94
N SER A 355 -5.69 24.73 6.63
CA SER A 355 -4.58 24.79 7.58
C SER A 355 -4.93 25.62 8.81
N LYS A 356 -5.58 26.78 8.62
CA LYS A 356 -6.04 27.63 9.72
C LYS A 356 -7.12 26.94 10.58
N LYS A 357 -8.07 26.25 9.94
CA LYS A 357 -9.16 25.51 10.62
C LYS A 357 -8.64 24.47 11.59
N TYR A 358 -7.58 23.73 11.21
CA TYR A 358 -7.05 22.61 11.98
C TYR A 358 -5.80 22.95 12.80
N ALA A 359 -5.26 24.16 12.72
CA ALA A 359 -4.02 24.56 13.39
C ALA A 359 -4.03 24.28 14.90
N ALA A 360 -5.13 24.60 15.59
CA ALA A 360 -5.28 24.37 17.03
C ALA A 360 -5.23 22.88 17.40
N LEU A 361 -5.81 21.99 16.58
CA LEU A 361 -5.79 20.54 16.81
C LEU A 361 -4.41 19.94 16.52
N LEU A 362 -3.75 20.40 15.44
CA LEU A 362 -2.40 19.96 15.07
C LEU A 362 -1.32 20.34 16.09
N THR A 363 -1.58 21.36 16.90
CA THR A 363 -0.65 21.83 17.96
C THR A 363 -1.17 21.58 19.38
N ALA A 364 -2.32 20.89 19.53
CA ALA A 364 -2.94 20.65 20.82
C ALA A 364 -1.98 19.95 21.81
N ASP A 365 -1.94 20.44 23.03
CA ASP A 365 -1.19 19.83 24.15
C ASP A 365 -2.18 19.19 25.13
N ALA A 366 -3.11 18.40 24.58
CA ALA A 366 -4.14 17.69 25.33
C ALA A 366 -3.59 16.36 25.90
N ALA A 367 -4.14 15.94 27.01
CA ALA A 367 -3.94 14.61 27.61
C ALA A 367 -5.32 14.00 27.93
N PRO A 368 -5.68 12.86 27.31
CA PRO A 368 -4.93 12.08 26.30
C PRO A 368 -4.64 12.84 25.00
N ILE A 369 -3.58 12.40 24.30
CA ILE A 369 -3.08 13.09 23.09
C ILE A 369 -4.13 13.04 21.97
N ARG A 370 -4.26 14.15 21.25
CA ARG A 370 -5.08 14.19 20.01
C ARG A 370 -4.34 13.53 18.85
N PRO A 371 -4.99 12.64 18.06
CA PRO A 371 -4.35 12.00 16.89
C PRO A 371 -3.83 13.00 15.85
N GLU A 372 -4.46 14.17 15.71
CA GLU A 372 -3.97 15.27 14.84
C GLU A 372 -2.56 15.71 15.25
N ARG A 373 -2.28 15.76 16.56
CA ARG A 373 -0.95 16.10 17.06
C ARG A 373 0.09 15.07 16.63
N ILE A 374 -0.24 13.77 16.62
CA ILE A 374 0.68 12.74 16.12
C ILE A 374 1.02 12.98 14.66
N CYS A 375 0.02 13.26 13.81
CA CYS A 375 0.24 13.54 12.39
C CYS A 375 1.17 14.75 12.18
N ALA A 376 0.98 15.82 12.96
CA ALA A 376 1.83 17.01 12.90
C ALA A 376 3.27 16.72 13.36
N GLU A 377 3.44 15.94 14.44
CA GLU A 377 4.77 15.55 14.91
C GLU A 377 5.48 14.63 13.91
N LEU A 378 4.77 13.67 13.30
CA LEU A 378 5.33 12.84 12.24
C LEU A 378 5.72 13.67 11.00
N THR A 379 4.88 14.61 10.57
CA THR A 379 5.21 15.52 9.45
C THR A 379 6.52 16.28 9.69
N ARG A 380 6.78 16.70 10.94
CA ARG A 380 7.99 17.47 11.29
C ARG A 380 9.24 16.63 11.48
N ASN A 381 9.09 15.38 11.93
CA ASN A 381 10.23 14.57 12.42
C ASN A 381 10.57 13.34 11.57
N VAL A 382 9.75 12.99 10.58
CA VAL A 382 10.03 11.87 9.66
C VAL A 382 11.14 12.27 8.69
N GLN A 383 12.13 11.40 8.51
CA GLN A 383 13.30 11.64 7.66
C GLN A 383 12.94 11.82 6.19
N ASP A 384 13.75 12.57 5.46
CA ASP A 384 13.53 12.96 4.07
C ASP A 384 13.45 11.80 3.06
N ASP A 385 13.90 10.60 3.44
CA ASP A 385 13.89 9.40 2.61
C ASP A 385 13.09 8.25 3.23
N ALA A 386 12.32 8.54 4.27
CA ALA A 386 11.54 7.53 4.98
C ALA A 386 10.44 6.89 4.12
N ILE A 387 10.13 5.65 4.46
CA ILE A 387 8.95 4.93 3.98
C ILE A 387 7.90 4.96 5.10
N VAL A 388 6.76 5.58 4.83
CA VAL A 388 5.63 5.68 5.78
C VAL A 388 4.57 4.66 5.39
N VAL A 389 4.25 3.75 6.31
CA VAL A 389 3.31 2.64 6.11
C VAL A 389 2.12 2.81 7.03
N VAL A 390 0.91 2.89 6.49
CA VAL A 390 -0.27 3.32 7.23
C VAL A 390 -1.40 2.31 7.16
N ASP A 391 -2.03 2.04 8.30
CA ASP A 391 -3.18 1.16 8.40
C ASP A 391 -4.47 1.82 7.88
N THR A 392 -5.54 1.05 7.83
CA THR A 392 -6.87 1.51 7.42
C THR A 392 -7.69 2.10 8.58
N GLY A 393 -8.96 2.38 8.34
CA GLY A 393 -9.87 2.97 9.31
C GLY A 393 -9.46 4.40 9.69
N HIS A 394 -9.62 4.75 10.96
CA HIS A 394 -9.24 6.10 11.44
C HIS A 394 -7.76 6.39 11.29
N ALA A 395 -6.87 5.39 11.39
CA ALA A 395 -5.44 5.58 11.11
C ALA A 395 -5.21 6.09 9.68
N GLY A 396 -5.86 5.47 8.70
CA GLY A 396 -5.82 5.92 7.30
C GLY A 396 -6.43 7.31 7.08
N MET A 397 -7.51 7.64 7.80
CA MET A 397 -8.16 8.96 7.72
C MET A 397 -7.27 10.06 8.32
N TRP A 398 -6.69 9.82 9.49
CA TRP A 398 -5.77 10.76 10.13
C TRP A 398 -4.57 11.05 9.24
N MET A 399 -3.88 10.02 8.80
CA MET A 399 -2.67 10.18 7.98
C MET A 399 -2.98 10.66 6.56
N GLY A 400 -4.12 10.29 6.00
CA GLY A 400 -4.58 10.82 4.70
C GLY A 400 -4.82 12.32 4.72
N GLY A 401 -5.53 12.81 5.74
CA GLY A 401 -5.94 14.20 5.86
C GLY A 401 -4.93 15.13 6.51
N MET A 402 -4.17 14.67 7.53
CA MET A 402 -3.42 15.53 8.44
C MET A 402 -1.90 15.42 8.33
N PHE A 403 -1.38 14.28 7.83
CA PHE A 403 0.05 14.08 7.63
C PHE A 403 0.48 14.57 6.25
N ASP A 404 1.65 15.20 6.15
CA ASP A 404 2.27 15.59 4.88
C ASP A 404 3.64 14.93 4.69
N LEU A 405 3.90 14.48 3.47
CA LEU A 405 5.23 14.19 2.98
C LEU A 405 5.88 15.52 2.58
N THR A 406 7.09 15.77 3.03
CA THR A 406 7.80 17.05 2.83
C THR A 406 8.97 16.95 1.86
N SER A 407 9.32 15.72 1.46
CA SER A 407 10.41 15.43 0.53
C SER A 407 9.95 14.50 -0.60
N PRO A 408 10.41 14.72 -1.84
CA PRO A 408 10.11 13.82 -2.96
C PRO A 408 10.78 12.43 -2.84
N ARG A 409 11.68 12.25 -1.86
CA ARG A 409 12.33 10.96 -1.58
C ARG A 409 11.53 10.11 -0.58
N GLN A 410 10.60 10.70 0.15
CA GLN A 410 9.69 9.96 1.03
C GLN A 410 8.72 9.13 0.20
N SER A 411 8.33 7.97 0.72
CA SER A 411 7.33 7.10 0.12
C SER A 411 6.17 6.86 1.08
N TYR A 412 4.97 6.71 0.54
CA TYR A 412 3.77 6.45 1.32
C TYR A 412 3.08 5.19 0.83
N MET A 413 2.76 4.30 1.75
CA MET A 413 2.00 3.08 1.50
C MET A 413 0.89 2.97 2.52
N ARG A 414 -0.27 2.51 2.08
CA ARG A 414 -1.40 2.32 2.99
C ARG A 414 -2.12 1.00 2.74
N SER A 415 -2.78 0.48 3.78
CA SER A 415 -3.70 -0.63 3.62
C SER A 415 -4.84 -0.27 2.65
N ALA A 416 -5.12 -1.15 1.71
CA ALA A 416 -6.23 -0.97 0.77
C ALA A 416 -7.60 -1.23 1.42
N GLY A 417 -7.63 -1.67 2.68
CA GLY A 417 -8.83 -1.84 3.48
C GLY A 417 -8.75 -2.92 4.56
N HIS A 418 -7.67 -3.68 4.61
CA HIS A 418 -7.50 -4.76 5.59
C HIS A 418 -6.86 -4.25 6.88
N LEU A 419 -7.64 -4.24 7.97
CA LEU A 419 -7.16 -3.81 9.28
C LEU A 419 -6.02 -4.72 9.78
N GLY A 420 -4.95 -4.10 10.29
CA GLY A 420 -3.75 -4.79 10.77
C GLY A 420 -2.69 -5.05 9.69
N TRP A 421 -2.91 -4.62 8.45
CA TRP A 421 -1.96 -4.76 7.36
C TRP A 421 -0.64 -4.02 7.62
N ALA A 422 -0.70 -2.81 8.18
CA ALA A 422 0.43 -1.90 8.18
C ALA A 422 1.64 -2.43 8.96
N PHE A 423 1.44 -3.08 10.10
CA PHE A 423 2.55 -3.54 10.91
C PHE A 423 3.41 -4.58 10.18
N PRO A 424 2.90 -5.75 9.75
CA PRO A 424 3.71 -6.69 8.99
C PRO A 424 4.17 -6.14 7.64
N ALA A 425 3.38 -5.31 6.95
CA ALA A 425 3.82 -4.67 5.70
C ALA A 425 5.01 -3.72 5.92
N GLY A 426 5.05 -3.01 7.05
CA GLY A 426 6.19 -2.19 7.46
C GLY A 426 7.45 -3.03 7.68
N LEU A 427 7.32 -4.21 8.27
CA LEU A 427 8.43 -5.15 8.41
C LEU A 427 8.93 -5.62 7.04
N GLY A 428 8.02 -5.97 6.13
CA GLY A 428 8.36 -6.33 4.75
C GLY A 428 9.05 -5.20 3.98
N ALA A 429 8.56 -3.97 4.14
CA ALA A 429 9.20 -2.78 3.56
C ALA A 429 10.62 -2.56 4.09
N LYS A 430 10.86 -2.81 5.38
CA LYS A 430 12.20 -2.72 5.97
C LYS A 430 13.14 -3.81 5.47
N CYS A 431 12.62 -5.02 5.22
CA CYS A 431 13.38 -6.08 4.55
C CYS A 431 13.77 -5.68 3.11
N ALA A 432 12.89 -5.02 2.39
CA ALA A 432 13.12 -4.55 1.02
C ALA A 432 14.13 -3.39 0.93
N CYS A 433 14.09 -2.48 1.91
CA CYS A 433 14.87 -1.24 1.94
C CYS A 433 15.57 -1.09 3.31
N PRO A 434 16.59 -1.91 3.60
CA PRO A 434 17.22 -1.98 4.92
C PRO A 434 17.88 -0.66 5.36
N ASP A 435 18.33 0.15 4.42
CA ASP A 435 19.02 1.41 4.69
C ASP A 435 18.08 2.60 4.88
N ARG A 436 16.81 2.48 4.47
CA ARG A 436 15.81 3.54 4.63
C ARG A 436 15.08 3.42 5.97
N PRO A 437 14.77 4.53 6.64
CA PRO A 437 13.84 4.53 7.77
C PRO A 437 12.47 4.04 7.33
N VAL A 438 11.87 3.11 8.08
CA VAL A 438 10.49 2.66 7.87
C VAL A 438 9.69 2.99 9.12
N ILE A 439 8.65 3.79 8.95
CA ILE A 439 7.77 4.24 10.02
C ILE A 439 6.36 3.75 9.72
N THR A 440 5.86 2.87 10.56
CA THR A 440 4.49 2.34 10.48
C THR A 440 3.58 3.14 11.40
N PHE A 441 2.40 3.52 10.93
CA PHE A 441 1.34 4.11 11.75
C PHE A 441 0.11 3.20 11.74
N THR A 442 -0.28 2.71 12.92
CA THR A 442 -1.44 1.84 13.10
C THR A 442 -2.23 2.24 14.34
N GLY A 443 -3.50 1.86 14.41
CA GLY A 443 -4.26 1.88 15.65
C GLY A 443 -3.96 0.65 16.51
N ASP A 444 -4.34 0.71 17.79
CA ASP A 444 -4.28 -0.44 18.71
C ASP A 444 -5.07 -1.64 18.17
N ALA A 445 -6.28 -1.43 17.65
CA ALA A 445 -7.07 -2.46 16.98
C ALA A 445 -6.32 -3.13 15.82
N GLY A 446 -5.58 -2.35 15.02
CA GLY A 446 -4.76 -2.87 13.92
C GLY A 446 -3.59 -3.69 14.41
N LEU A 447 -2.88 -3.23 15.45
CA LEU A 447 -1.72 -3.94 16.01
C LEU A 447 -2.11 -5.30 16.60
N TRP A 448 -3.28 -5.40 17.25
CA TRP A 448 -3.76 -6.65 17.82
C TRP A 448 -3.83 -7.81 16.82
N TYR A 449 -4.15 -7.55 15.55
CA TYR A 449 -4.26 -8.61 14.53
C TYR A 449 -2.95 -9.36 14.28
N HIS A 450 -1.79 -8.70 14.50
CA HIS A 450 -0.47 -9.26 14.18
C HIS A 450 0.57 -8.95 15.25
N ILE A 451 0.15 -8.83 16.51
CA ILE A 451 1.03 -8.48 17.62
C ILE A 451 2.20 -9.46 17.79
N ALA A 452 1.99 -10.74 17.45
CA ALA A 452 3.03 -11.78 17.49
C ALA A 452 4.23 -11.46 16.59
N GLU A 453 4.03 -10.68 15.54
CA GLU A 453 5.12 -10.30 14.63
C GLU A 453 6.11 -9.30 15.24
N ILE A 454 5.86 -8.80 16.47
CA ILE A 454 6.87 -8.07 17.24
C ILE A 454 8.06 -9.00 17.54
N GLU A 455 7.80 -10.27 17.90
CA GLU A 455 8.84 -11.29 18.10
C GLU A 455 9.57 -11.57 16.78
N THR A 456 8.84 -11.72 15.68
CA THR A 456 9.44 -11.89 14.34
C THR A 456 10.41 -10.74 14.02
N ALA A 457 9.99 -9.50 14.26
CA ALA A 457 10.83 -8.32 14.04
C ALA A 457 12.08 -8.35 14.92
N ALA A 458 11.95 -8.72 16.18
CA ALA A 458 13.07 -8.82 17.14
C ALA A 458 14.05 -9.93 16.73
N ARG A 459 13.56 -11.15 16.48
CA ARG A 459 14.36 -12.33 16.09
C ARG A 459 15.14 -12.11 14.79
N TRP A 460 14.53 -11.45 13.80
CA TRP A 460 15.15 -11.18 12.50
C TRP A 460 15.84 -9.81 12.42
N ARG A 461 15.84 -9.03 13.53
CA ARG A 461 16.42 -7.68 13.60
C ARG A 461 15.91 -6.76 12.51
N ILE A 462 14.60 -6.78 12.27
CA ILE A 462 13.92 -5.90 11.31
C ILE A 462 13.63 -4.56 12.00
N ASN A 463 14.58 -3.64 11.95
CA ASN A 463 14.58 -2.40 12.71
C ASN A 463 13.64 -1.35 12.09
N ALA A 464 12.33 -1.65 12.05
CA ALA A 464 11.27 -0.72 11.72
C ALA A 464 10.73 -0.05 12.99
N VAL A 465 10.20 1.16 12.87
CA VAL A 465 9.53 1.88 13.95
C VAL A 465 8.02 1.85 13.72
N THR A 466 7.27 1.41 14.74
CA THR A 466 5.80 1.41 14.68
C THR A 466 5.25 2.38 15.71
N VAL A 467 4.46 3.35 15.25
CA VAL A 467 3.72 4.30 16.08
C VAL A 467 2.29 3.80 16.21
N VAL A 468 1.88 3.51 17.43
CA VAL A 468 0.55 2.99 17.76
C VAL A 468 -0.31 4.13 18.31
N ASN A 469 -1.36 4.47 17.59
CA ASN A 469 -2.42 5.36 18.08
C ASN A 469 -3.32 4.55 19.03
N ASN A 470 -2.97 4.52 20.31
CA ASN A 470 -3.60 3.69 21.34
C ASN A 470 -4.69 4.46 22.08
N ASN A 471 -5.91 4.31 21.62
CA ASN A 471 -7.09 4.89 22.28
C ASN A 471 -7.97 3.85 22.99
N SER A 472 -7.55 2.59 23.04
CA SER A 472 -8.29 1.46 23.60
C SER A 472 -9.66 1.23 22.94
N GLY A 473 -9.74 1.44 21.60
CA GLY A 473 -11.02 1.24 20.92
C GLY A 473 -10.99 1.33 19.40
N GLY A 474 -12.01 0.77 18.77
CA GLY A 474 -12.25 0.80 17.33
C GLY A 474 -13.07 2.02 16.91
N ASN A 475 -12.46 3.21 16.76
CA ASN A 475 -13.20 4.46 16.50
C ASN A 475 -13.94 4.52 15.15
N GLN A 476 -13.56 3.69 14.18
CA GLN A 476 -14.37 3.52 12.96
C GLN A 476 -15.74 2.89 13.30
N SER A 477 -15.74 1.89 14.18
CA SER A 477 -16.98 1.27 14.70
C SER A 477 -17.76 2.22 15.59
N LYS A 478 -17.08 2.96 16.49
CA LYS A 478 -17.71 4.02 17.31
C LYS A 478 -18.57 4.95 16.46
N ARG A 479 -18.00 5.48 15.37
CA ARG A 479 -18.74 6.37 14.44
C ARG A 479 -19.98 5.70 13.86
N GLY A 480 -19.90 4.41 13.52
CA GLY A 480 -21.03 3.63 13.04
C GLY A 480 -22.12 3.49 14.11
N PHE A 481 -21.73 3.12 15.33
CA PHE A 481 -22.65 2.97 16.45
C PHE A 481 -23.24 4.30 16.91
N ASP A 482 -22.47 5.40 16.96
CA ASP A 482 -22.99 6.74 17.23
C ASP A 482 -24.19 7.08 16.31
N ARG A 483 -24.08 6.73 15.03
CA ARG A 483 -25.16 6.95 14.06
C ARG A 483 -26.38 6.06 14.33
N VAL A 484 -26.17 4.77 14.62
CA VAL A 484 -27.25 3.80 14.90
C VAL A 484 -28.00 4.16 16.18
N TYR A 485 -27.28 4.65 17.19
CA TYR A 485 -27.87 5.05 18.49
C TYR A 485 -28.29 6.53 18.55
N GLY A 486 -28.37 7.23 17.43
CA GLY A 486 -28.82 8.63 17.39
C GLY A 486 -27.90 9.61 18.15
N GLY A 487 -26.62 9.30 18.29
CA GLY A 487 -25.60 10.13 18.93
C GLY A 487 -25.31 9.78 20.40
N THR A 488 -26.15 8.98 21.06
CA THR A 488 -25.96 8.61 22.48
C THR A 488 -25.93 7.09 22.63
N GLN A 489 -24.75 6.53 22.80
CA GLN A 489 -24.57 5.10 23.01
C GLN A 489 -24.85 4.69 24.47
N THR A 490 -25.42 3.50 24.64
CA THR A 490 -25.50 2.84 25.96
C THR A 490 -24.14 2.26 26.37
N GLU A 491 -24.01 1.84 27.61
CA GLU A 491 -22.80 1.17 28.10
C GLU A 491 -22.56 -0.15 27.32
N GLN A 492 -23.61 -0.94 27.09
CA GLN A 492 -23.53 -2.17 26.30
C GLN A 492 -23.12 -1.91 24.83
N ALA A 493 -23.53 -0.80 24.24
CA ALA A 493 -23.08 -0.44 22.89
C ALA A 493 -21.57 -0.21 22.84
N ARG A 494 -20.97 0.32 23.89
CA ARG A 494 -19.51 0.57 23.98
C ARG A 494 -18.71 -0.73 24.02
N GLU A 495 -19.23 -1.80 24.58
CA GLU A 495 -18.57 -3.11 24.63
C GLU A 495 -18.23 -3.65 23.22
N MET A 496 -19.00 -3.24 22.20
CA MET A 496 -18.81 -3.71 20.81
C MET A 496 -17.59 -3.10 20.10
N TRP A 497 -16.94 -2.06 20.67
CA TRP A 497 -15.85 -1.39 19.99
C TRP A 497 -14.71 -0.92 20.94
N THR A 498 -14.85 -1.07 22.25
CA THR A 498 -13.81 -0.73 23.22
C THR A 498 -12.95 -1.93 23.59
N PHE A 499 -11.72 -1.67 23.98
CA PHE A 499 -10.74 -2.66 24.47
C PHE A 499 -10.30 -2.33 25.88
N SER A 500 -9.71 -3.29 26.56
CA SER A 500 -8.97 -3.04 27.80
C SER A 500 -7.78 -2.11 27.55
N LYS A 501 -7.47 -1.26 28.51
CA LYS A 501 -6.27 -0.42 28.44
C LYS A 501 -5.02 -1.28 28.52
N VAL A 502 -4.21 -1.27 27.48
CA VAL A 502 -2.99 -2.07 27.36
C VAL A 502 -1.79 -1.16 27.13
N ASN A 503 -0.66 -1.53 27.69
CA ASN A 503 0.63 -0.88 27.46
C ASN A 503 1.43 -1.70 26.43
N PHE A 504 1.35 -1.31 25.16
CA PHE A 504 2.05 -1.99 24.07
C PHE A 504 3.57 -1.82 24.15
N ALA A 505 4.06 -0.75 24.78
CA ALA A 505 5.50 -0.58 25.00
C ALA A 505 6.08 -1.69 25.89
N ARG A 506 5.38 -2.07 26.97
CA ARG A 506 5.79 -3.19 27.82
C ARG A 506 5.76 -4.53 27.10
N ILE A 507 4.69 -4.79 26.34
CA ILE A 507 4.59 -6.01 25.51
C ILE A 507 5.77 -6.06 24.53
N ALA A 508 6.10 -4.95 23.89
CA ALA A 508 7.22 -4.87 22.95
C ALA A 508 8.56 -5.22 23.62
N GLU A 509 8.81 -4.73 24.83
CA GLU A 509 10.02 -5.05 25.58
C GLU A 509 10.08 -6.54 25.96
N ASP A 510 8.97 -7.12 26.41
CA ASP A 510 8.89 -8.55 26.73
C ASP A 510 9.10 -9.44 25.50
N MET A 511 8.81 -8.93 24.29
CA MET A 511 9.02 -9.61 23.01
C MET A 511 10.36 -9.25 22.32
N GLY A 512 11.24 -8.50 22.99
CA GLY A 512 12.60 -8.19 22.51
C GLY A 512 12.73 -6.93 21.64
N ALA A 513 11.66 -6.17 21.42
CA ALA A 513 11.69 -4.87 20.74
C ALA A 513 11.94 -3.72 21.75
N LEU A 514 12.20 -2.51 21.26
CA LEU A 514 12.20 -1.29 22.06
C LEU A 514 10.76 -0.81 22.24
N GLY A 515 10.32 -0.69 23.49
CA GLY A 515 9.03 -0.11 23.84
C GLY A 515 9.18 1.31 24.38
N ILE A 516 8.43 2.28 23.84
CA ILE A 516 8.39 3.66 24.32
C ILE A 516 6.93 4.06 24.53
N ARG A 517 6.56 4.34 25.78
CA ARG A 517 5.23 4.87 26.10
C ARG A 517 5.26 6.39 26.04
N VAL A 518 4.28 6.98 25.33
CA VAL A 518 4.15 8.42 25.13
C VAL A 518 2.78 8.89 25.59
N GLU A 519 2.74 9.85 26.51
CA GLU A 519 1.52 10.39 27.12
C GLU A 519 1.38 11.91 26.91
N LYS A 520 2.42 12.58 26.39
CA LYS A 520 2.40 14.00 26.04
C LYS A 520 2.81 14.22 24.60
N GLY A 521 2.12 15.12 23.90
CA GLY A 521 2.38 15.41 22.50
C GLY A 521 3.83 15.83 22.20
N SER A 522 4.47 16.54 23.14
CA SER A 522 5.88 16.97 23.03
C SER A 522 6.91 15.83 23.08
N GLU A 523 6.52 14.64 23.54
CA GLU A 523 7.39 13.47 23.65
C GLU A 523 7.48 12.67 22.34
N ILE A 524 6.56 12.88 21.38
CA ILE A 524 6.47 12.09 20.14
C ILE A 524 7.76 12.23 19.30
N GLY A 525 8.22 13.44 19.06
CA GLY A 525 9.45 13.69 18.29
C GLY A 525 10.69 13.07 18.93
N PRO A 526 10.97 13.30 20.22
CA PRO A 526 12.05 12.64 20.96
C PRO A 526 11.96 11.11 20.93
N ALA A 527 10.76 10.52 21.12
CA ALA A 527 10.52 9.08 21.04
C ALA A 527 10.84 8.51 19.64
N LEU A 528 10.40 9.20 18.58
CA LEU A 528 10.73 8.83 17.20
C LEU A 528 12.24 8.87 16.96
N ALA A 529 12.91 9.93 17.40
CA ALA A 529 14.36 10.07 17.28
C ALA A 529 15.12 8.98 18.07
N GLN A 530 14.66 8.59 19.25
CA GLN A 530 15.21 7.48 20.03
C GLN A 530 15.02 6.15 19.29
N ALA A 531 13.81 5.86 18.82
CA ALA A 531 13.48 4.64 18.12
C ALA A 531 14.30 4.44 16.83
N LEU A 532 14.49 5.50 16.07
CA LEU A 532 15.28 5.47 14.82
C LEU A 532 16.77 5.24 15.04
N ARG A 533 17.30 5.62 16.20
CA ARG A 533 18.71 5.34 16.58
C ARG A 533 18.90 3.96 17.17
N ALA A 534 17.81 3.29 17.56
CA ALA A 534 17.89 1.96 18.14
C ALA A 534 18.31 0.91 17.10
N SER A 535 19.17 -0.02 17.50
CA SER A 535 19.60 -1.16 16.65
C SER A 535 18.63 -2.35 16.72
N ARG A 536 17.39 -2.13 17.13
CA ARG A 536 16.31 -3.10 17.27
C ARG A 536 14.96 -2.51 16.83
N PRO A 537 13.94 -3.33 16.47
CA PRO A 537 12.61 -2.82 16.15
C PRO A 537 12.03 -2.05 17.33
N ALA A 538 11.16 -1.07 17.05
CA ALA A 538 10.60 -0.21 18.10
C ALA A 538 9.08 -0.04 17.95
N ILE A 539 8.39 -0.08 19.11
CA ILE A 539 6.97 0.25 19.25
C ILE A 539 6.85 1.52 20.09
N ILE A 540 6.35 2.58 19.50
CA ILE A 540 6.00 3.84 20.20
C ILE A 540 4.50 3.79 20.49
N ASP A 541 4.14 3.56 21.74
CA ASP A 541 2.77 3.44 22.21
C ASP A 541 2.24 4.79 22.66
N VAL A 542 1.51 5.48 21.80
CA VAL A 542 0.98 6.83 22.04
C VAL A 542 -0.43 6.75 22.60
N VAL A 543 -0.64 7.20 23.82
CA VAL A 543 -1.95 7.23 24.50
C VAL A 543 -2.80 8.35 23.93
N THR A 544 -3.90 7.99 23.30
CA THR A 544 -4.73 8.96 22.61
C THR A 544 -6.18 9.00 23.10
N ASP A 545 -6.85 10.08 22.75
CA ASP A 545 -8.22 10.34 23.12
C ASP A 545 -9.19 9.39 22.39
N ILE A 546 -9.94 8.58 23.13
CA ILE A 546 -10.93 7.63 22.62
C ILE A 546 -12.11 8.33 21.95
N ASP A 547 -12.39 9.57 22.32
CA ASP A 547 -13.51 10.32 21.73
C ASP A 547 -13.11 11.13 20.50
N ALA A 548 -11.81 11.18 20.18
CA ALA A 548 -11.35 11.81 18.94
C ALA A 548 -11.79 11.02 17.70
N LEU A 549 -12.56 11.65 16.84
CA LEU A 549 -12.98 11.10 15.54
C LEU A 549 -12.28 11.84 14.40
N ALA A 550 -11.73 11.09 13.45
CA ALA A 550 -11.14 11.68 12.26
C ALA A 550 -12.21 12.47 11.48
N PRO A 551 -11.94 13.70 11.02
CA PRO A 551 -12.93 14.48 10.31
C PRO A 551 -13.36 13.81 9.00
N LEU A 552 -14.64 13.92 8.66
CA LEU A 552 -15.10 13.62 7.31
C LEU A 552 -14.83 14.85 6.45
N ALA A 553 -14.11 14.66 5.36
CA ALA A 553 -13.71 15.75 4.47
C ALA A 553 -14.77 16.10 3.41
N VAL A 554 -15.95 15.51 3.52
CA VAL A 554 -17.11 15.77 2.67
C VAL A 554 -18.29 16.03 3.59
N SER A 555 -18.86 17.22 3.51
CA SER A 555 -20.11 17.63 4.17
C SER A 555 -21.30 17.39 3.23
#